data_712a5096fc6c9997f448a12cc9f5df5b
#
_entry.id   712a5096fc6c9997f448a12cc9f5df5b
#
_cell.length_a   1.000
_cell.length_b   1.000
_cell.length_c   1.000
_cell.angle_alpha   90.00
_cell.angle_beta   90.00
_cell.angle_gamma   90.00
#
_symmetry.space_group_name_H-M   'P 1'
#
loop_
_entity.id
_entity.type
_entity.pdbx_description
1 polymer ?
#
loop_
_entity_poly.entity_id
_entity_poly.type
_entity_poly.pdbx_seq_one_letter_code
_entity_poly.pdbx_strand_id
1 'polypeptide(L)'
;MVWVRSPVYFYNRNGTYYFSRAFPSDLRHRFPKRKIEVSLRTKSEAKAARSAAALSDRLERYWDSLRMEMIYSKELGLTVYRRPERQLLAASV
;
A
#
# COMPACT_ATOMS: atom_id res chain seq x y z
N MET A 1 -1.11 -14.58 24.11
CA MET A 1 -1.22 -13.98 23.83
C MET A 1 -1.20 -13.79 22.88
N VAL A 2 -1.33 -13.85 22.58
CA VAL A 2 -1.12 -13.55 21.79
C VAL A 2 -1.51 -12.55 21.41
N TRP A 3 -1.44 -12.01 21.38
CA TRP A 3 -1.82 -10.91 20.97
C TRP A 3 -1.66 -10.78 19.62
N VAL A 4 -2.52 -10.16 19.03
CA VAL A 4 -2.36 -9.89 17.73
C VAL A 4 -2.15 -8.48 17.57
N ARG A 5 -1.09 -8.09 17.00
CA ARG A 5 -0.81 -6.77 16.80
C ARG A 5 -0.76 -6.53 15.37
N SER A 6 -1.21 -5.41 14.89
CA SER A 6 -1.04 -5.00 13.52
C SER A 6 0.43 -4.94 13.20
N PRO A 7 0.81 -5.37 12.03
CA PRO A 7 2.22 -5.26 11.66
C PRO A 7 2.67 -3.82 11.69
N VAL A 8 3.93 -3.64 12.00
CA VAL A 8 4.53 -2.33 12.01
C VAL A 8 5.26 -2.13 10.71
N TYR A 9 4.89 -1.10 9.99
CA TYR A 9 5.46 -0.85 8.68
C TYR A 9 6.30 0.41 8.65
N PHE A 10 6.88 0.80 9.78
CA PHE A 10 7.74 1.97 9.79
C PHE A 10 8.97 1.69 10.64
N TYR A 11 10.02 2.42 10.34
CA TYR A 11 11.26 2.27 11.08
C TYR A 11 11.99 3.61 11.12
N ASN A 12 12.93 3.72 12.05
CA ASN A 12 13.69 4.94 12.25
C ASN A 12 15.03 4.82 11.54
N ARG A 13 15.37 5.87 10.81
CA ARG A 13 16.67 5.93 10.16
C ARG A 13 17.22 7.32 10.40
N ASN A 14 18.30 7.40 11.17
CA ASN A 14 18.94 8.68 11.47
C ASN A 14 17.97 9.72 12.02
N GLY A 15 17.06 9.28 12.87
CA GLY A 15 16.14 10.19 13.53
C GLY A 15 14.86 10.48 12.79
N THR A 16 14.75 10.03 11.55
CA THR A 16 13.54 10.25 10.77
C THR A 16 12.85 8.92 10.51
N TYR A 17 11.54 8.89 10.58
CA TYR A 17 10.79 7.67 10.36
C TYR A 17 10.43 7.49 8.90
N TYR A 18 10.50 6.25 8.46
CA TYR A 18 10.19 5.86 7.08
C TYR A 18 9.15 4.76 7.09
N PHE A 19 8.25 4.82 6.13
CA PHE A 19 7.28 3.75 5.92
C PHE A 19 7.86 2.78 4.92
N SER A 20 7.74 1.49 5.21
CA SER A 20 8.26 0.47 4.31
C SER A 20 7.32 -0.72 4.34
N ARG A 21 6.84 -1.12 3.18
CA ARG A 21 5.93 -2.25 3.11
C ARG A 21 6.08 -2.95 1.78
N ALA A 22 6.19 -4.28 1.83
CA ALA A 22 6.30 -5.08 0.62
C ALA A 22 4.95 -5.18 -0.07
N PHE A 23 4.98 -5.29 -1.39
CA PHE A 23 3.77 -5.51 -2.15
C PHE A 23 3.26 -6.93 -1.89
N PRO A 24 1.93 -7.13 -1.90
CA PRO A 24 1.40 -8.49 -1.75
C PRO A 24 1.91 -9.39 -2.86
N SER A 25 2.16 -10.64 -2.52
CA SER A 25 2.73 -11.55 -3.49
C SER A 25 1.83 -11.77 -4.69
N ASP A 26 0.52 -11.72 -4.50
CA ASP A 26 -0.41 -11.94 -5.60
C ASP A 26 -0.48 -10.75 -6.56
N LEU A 27 0.03 -9.59 -6.14
CA LEU A 27 0.02 -8.41 -6.99
C LEU A 27 1.42 -7.97 -7.38
N ARG A 28 2.42 -8.72 -6.97
CA ARG A 28 3.80 -8.30 -7.16
C ARG A 28 4.14 -8.09 -8.63
N HIS A 29 3.55 -8.85 -9.50
CA HIS A 29 3.84 -8.74 -10.93
C HIS A 29 3.37 -7.43 -11.54
N ARG A 30 2.54 -6.68 -10.83
CA ARG A 30 2.02 -5.43 -11.36
C ARG A 30 2.90 -4.24 -11.00
N PHE A 31 3.92 -4.46 -10.19
CA PHE A 31 4.75 -3.36 -9.73
C PHE A 31 6.21 -3.62 -10.06
N PRO A 32 6.93 -2.58 -10.42
CA PRO A 32 8.34 -2.75 -10.80
C PRO A 32 9.27 -2.95 -9.61
N LYS A 33 8.83 -2.57 -8.42
CA LYS A 33 9.66 -2.67 -7.25
C LYS A 33 9.08 -3.69 -6.28
N ARG A 34 9.93 -4.15 -5.37
CA ARG A 34 9.49 -5.14 -4.41
C ARG A 34 8.69 -4.55 -3.26
N LYS A 35 8.94 -3.30 -2.93
CA LYS A 35 8.28 -2.68 -1.79
C LYS A 35 8.16 -1.19 -1.98
N ILE A 36 7.29 -0.61 -1.18
CA ILE A 36 7.10 0.82 -1.12
C ILE A 36 7.92 1.33 0.05
N GLU A 37 8.61 2.42 -0.16
CA GLU A 37 9.39 3.02 0.90
C GLU A 37 9.29 4.53 0.77
N VAL A 38 8.78 5.19 1.79
CA VAL A 38 8.62 6.64 1.77
C VAL A 38 8.96 7.24 3.11
N SER A 39 9.49 8.44 3.09
CA SER A 39 9.76 9.16 4.30
C SER A 39 8.48 9.69 4.89
N LEU A 40 8.30 9.52 6.18
CA LEU A 40 7.13 10.06 6.87
C LEU A 40 7.37 11.48 7.34
N ARG A 41 8.60 11.97 7.14
CA ARG A 41 8.97 13.34 7.43
C ARG A 41 8.66 13.76 8.84
N THR A 42 8.88 12.86 9.79
CA THR A 42 8.66 13.18 11.18
C THR A 42 9.68 12.45 12.01
N LYS A 43 10.00 13.05 13.14
CA LYS A 43 10.87 12.44 14.13
C LYS A 43 10.07 11.92 15.31
N SER A 44 8.77 12.07 15.26
CA SER A 44 7.89 11.64 16.34
C SER A 44 7.37 10.24 16.03
N GLU A 45 7.61 9.32 16.94
CA GLU A 45 7.14 7.95 16.79
C GLU A 45 5.62 7.89 16.72
N ALA A 46 4.95 8.67 17.55
CA ALA A 46 3.50 8.68 17.59
C ALA A 46 2.92 9.14 16.24
N LYS A 47 3.49 10.20 15.68
CA LYS A 47 3.01 10.68 14.39
C LYS A 47 3.34 9.68 13.29
N ALA A 48 4.50 9.07 13.38
CA ALA A 48 4.89 8.06 12.39
C ALA A 48 3.92 6.89 12.41
N ALA A 49 3.54 6.44 13.58
CA ALA A 49 2.63 5.32 13.72
C ALA A 49 1.28 5.64 13.08
N ARG A 50 0.77 6.84 13.32
CA ARG A 50 -0.51 7.22 12.74
C ARG A 50 -0.44 7.34 11.23
N SER A 51 0.64 7.94 10.73
CA SER A 51 0.80 8.10 9.31
C SER A 51 0.98 6.76 8.62
N ALA A 52 1.75 5.88 9.23
CA ALA A 52 1.96 4.56 8.66
C ALA A 52 0.66 3.76 8.61
N ALA A 53 -0.14 3.87 9.66
CA ALA A 53 -1.42 3.17 9.69
C ALA A 53 -2.34 3.68 8.59
N ALA A 54 -2.39 4.98 8.38
CA ALA A 54 -3.22 5.57 7.36
C ALA A 54 -2.76 5.16 5.97
N LEU A 55 -1.46 5.19 5.74
CA LEU A 55 -0.91 4.76 4.45
C LEU A 55 -1.22 3.29 4.19
N SER A 56 -1.03 2.47 5.19
CA SER A 56 -1.26 1.04 5.06
C SER A 56 -2.72 0.77 4.70
N ASP A 57 -3.64 1.47 5.35
CA ASP A 57 -5.04 1.30 5.08
C ASP A 57 -5.39 1.68 3.65
N ARG A 58 -4.84 2.76 3.16
CA ARG A 58 -5.08 3.19 1.79
C ARG A 58 -4.52 2.21 0.79
N LEU A 59 -3.35 1.68 1.07
CA LEU A 59 -2.75 0.69 0.19
C LEU A 59 -3.58 -0.58 0.14
N GLU A 60 -4.10 -1.02 1.28
CA GLU A 60 -4.92 -2.20 1.29
C GLU A 60 -6.16 -2.02 0.42
N ARG A 61 -6.79 -0.87 0.50
CA ARG A 61 -7.96 -0.60 -0.32
C ARG A 61 -7.62 -0.55 -1.80
N TYR A 62 -6.48 0.04 -2.11
CA TYR A 62 -6.04 0.11 -3.49
C TYR A 62 -5.76 -1.29 -4.04
N TRP A 63 -5.07 -2.10 -3.25
CA TRP A 63 -4.76 -3.46 -3.66
C TRP A 63 -6.02 -4.31 -3.84
N ASP A 64 -6.99 -4.13 -2.97
CA ASP A 64 -8.25 -4.85 -3.11
C ASP A 64 -8.97 -4.44 -4.38
N SER A 65 -8.86 -3.18 -4.72
CA SER A 65 -9.45 -2.67 -5.95
C SER A 65 -8.82 -3.36 -7.16
N LEU A 66 -7.52 -3.55 -7.14
CA LEU A 66 -6.83 -4.24 -8.22
C LEU A 66 -7.27 -5.70 -8.31
N ARG A 67 -7.47 -6.34 -7.17
CA ARG A 67 -7.92 -7.72 -7.17
C ARG A 67 -9.31 -7.87 -7.75
N MET A 68 -10.17 -6.93 -7.46
CA MET A 68 -11.52 -6.95 -8.00
C MET A 68 -11.50 -6.81 -9.51
N GLU A 69 -10.64 -5.95 -10.02
CA GLU A 69 -10.49 -5.82 -11.46
C GLU A 69 -10.11 -7.15 -12.10
N MET A 70 -9.19 -7.85 -11.47
CA MET A 70 -8.73 -9.12 -12.00
C MET A 70 -9.85 -10.15 -12.01
N ILE A 71 -10.68 -10.16 -10.97
CA ILE A 71 -11.80 -11.08 -10.90
C ILE A 71 -12.81 -10.78 -12.00
N TYR A 72 -13.19 -9.54 -12.16
CA TYR A 72 -14.13 -9.17 -13.19
C TYR A 72 -13.63 -9.57 -14.58
N SER A 73 -12.38 -9.28 -14.83
CA SER A 73 -11.81 -9.57 -16.10
C SER A 73 -11.75 -11.06 -16.38
N LYS A 74 -11.36 -11.82 -15.39
CA LYS A 74 -11.14 -13.23 -15.54
C LYS A 74 -12.42 -14.06 -15.44
N GLU A 75 -13.22 -13.76 -14.41
CA GLU A 75 -14.39 -14.59 -14.13
C GLU A 75 -15.58 -14.24 -15.01
N LEU A 76 -15.76 -12.99 -15.30
CA LEU A 76 -16.91 -12.55 -16.07
C LEU A 76 -16.64 -12.43 -17.53
N GLY A 77 -15.39 -12.58 -17.93
CA GLY A 77 -15.03 -12.49 -19.33
C GLY A 77 -15.21 -11.11 -19.91
N LEU A 78 -15.26 -10.11 -19.07
CA LEU A 78 -15.44 -8.75 -19.52
C LEU A 78 -14.11 -8.09 -19.79
N THR A 79 -14.08 -7.27 -20.81
CA THR A 79 -12.92 -6.46 -21.07
C THR A 79 -13.07 -5.20 -20.23
N VAL A 80 -12.28 -5.08 -19.20
CA VAL A 80 -12.37 -3.95 -18.31
C VAL A 80 -11.34 -2.92 -18.72
N TYR A 81 -11.82 -1.73 -19.01
CA TYR A 81 -10.92 -0.65 -19.33
C TYR A 81 -10.20 -0.22 -18.06
N ARG A 82 -8.87 -0.18 -18.13
CA ARG A 82 -8.10 0.16 -16.97
C ARG A 82 -7.51 1.49 -17.14
N ARG A 83 -7.74 2.35 -16.17
CA ARG A 83 -7.07 3.60 -16.17
C ARG A 83 -5.64 3.40 -15.80
N PRO A 84 -4.75 4.24 -16.29
CA PRO A 84 -3.36 4.19 -15.83
C PRO A 84 -3.31 4.36 -14.34
N GLU A 85 -2.44 3.65 -13.69
CA GLU A 85 -2.35 3.70 -12.25
C GLU A 85 -2.02 5.07 -11.73
N ARG A 86 -1.18 5.79 -12.46
CA ARG A 86 -0.84 7.12 -12.00
C ARG A 86 -2.06 8.02 -12.00
N GLN A 87 -3.04 7.75 -12.85
CA GLN A 87 -4.26 8.52 -12.84
C GLN A 87 -5.06 8.25 -11.60
N LEU A 88 -5.10 7.01 -11.17
CA LEU A 88 -5.77 6.67 -9.94
C LEU A 88 -5.12 7.34 -8.76
N LEU A 89 -3.80 7.36 -8.74
CA LEU A 89 -3.09 8.00 -7.66
C LEU A 89 -3.33 9.50 -7.66
N ALA A 90 -3.35 10.09 -8.83
CA ALA A 90 -3.61 11.52 -8.92
C ALA A 90 -4.98 11.85 -8.41
N ALA A 91 -5.95 11.02 -8.67
CA ALA A 91 -7.30 11.25 -8.20
C ALA A 91 -7.40 11.15 -6.70
N SER A 92 -6.52 10.41 -6.07
CA SER A 92 -6.57 10.27 -4.63
C SER A 92 -5.78 11.34 -3.91
N VAL A 93 -5.07 12.16 -4.63
CA VAL A 93 -4.34 13.26 -4.03
C VAL A 93 -5.18 14.55 -3.87
#